data_8096ee9c0794cbbf3e513ae2bfb99694
#
_entry.id   8096ee9c0794cbbf3e513ae2bfb99694
#
_cell.length_a   1.000
_cell.length_b   1.000
_cell.length_c   1.000
_cell.angle_alpha   90.00
_cell.angle_beta   90.00
_cell.angle_gamma   90.00
#
_symmetry.space_group_name_H-M   'P 1'
#
loop_
_entity.id
_entity.type
_entity.pdbx_description
1 polymer ?
#
loop_
_entity_poly.entity_id
_entity_poly.type
_entity_poly.pdbx_seq_one_letter_code
_entity_poly.pdbx_strand_id
1 'polypeptide(L)'
;ALPVFLTQNEFMRRMKEMSAHQQGMSFYGNMPDQYNLVINTANDKVKNLLAEITTACAEGTAPIVEKISAKQLEENTLREAQKGKKDADLTQEEKDAVSNITKELAALKQQLKEQYATHAASNDKLHQLIDIAMLAAGLLKGEALAKFVNRSVELL
;
A
#
# COMPACT_ATOMS: atom_id res chain seq x y z
N ALA A 1 20.64 3.61 6.46
CA ALA A 1 19.29 4.24 6.46
C ALA A 1 18.29 3.23 7.01
N LEU A 2 17.26 3.72 7.72
CA LEU A 2 16.21 2.86 8.26
C LEU A 2 15.44 2.18 7.13
N PRO A 3 15.02 0.91 7.30
CA PRO A 3 14.24 0.18 6.29
C PRO A 3 12.83 0.73 6.17
N VAL A 4 12.22 1.13 7.27
CA VAL A 4 10.86 1.68 7.37
C VAL A 4 10.87 2.78 8.42
N PHE A 5 10.11 3.86 8.20
CA PHE A 5 9.95 4.92 9.18
C PHE A 5 8.59 5.63 9.00
N LEU A 6 8.14 6.30 10.06
CA LEU A 6 6.91 7.08 10.05
C LEU A 6 7.23 8.56 9.88
N THR A 7 6.44 9.24 9.07
CA THR A 7 6.44 10.70 8.93
C THR A 7 5.07 11.24 9.28
N GLN A 8 5.04 12.42 9.87
CA GLN A 8 3.82 13.17 10.13
C GLN A 8 3.72 14.35 9.17
N ASN A 9 2.52 14.69 8.74
CA ASN A 9 2.30 15.88 7.94
C ASN A 9 2.64 17.12 8.77
N GLU A 10 3.68 17.84 8.37
CA GLU A 10 4.20 19.02 9.09
C GLU A 10 3.16 20.13 9.22
N PHE A 11 2.33 20.34 8.20
CA PHE A 11 1.26 21.33 8.24
C PHE A 11 0.22 20.98 9.31
N MET A 12 -0.22 19.72 9.35
CA MET A 12 -1.19 19.27 10.34
C MET A 12 -0.63 19.31 11.76
N ARG A 13 0.66 18.97 11.94
CA ARG A 13 1.35 19.06 13.22
C ARG A 13 1.38 20.49 13.72
N ARG A 14 1.78 21.46 12.87
CA ARG A 14 1.81 22.87 13.21
C ARG A 14 0.43 23.46 13.50
N MET A 15 -0.59 23.08 12.71
CA MET A 15 -1.96 23.51 12.95
C MET A 15 -2.49 23.03 14.29
N LYS A 16 -2.16 21.81 14.69
CA LYS A 16 -2.53 21.23 15.97
C LYS A 16 -1.80 21.93 17.14
N GLU A 17 -0.52 22.21 17.00
CA GLU A 17 0.25 22.98 17.99
C GLU A 17 -0.31 24.40 18.15
N MET A 18 -0.65 25.08 17.06
CA MET A 18 -1.28 26.40 17.09
C MET A 18 -2.66 26.37 17.75
N SER A 19 -3.47 25.33 17.49
CA SER A 19 -4.79 25.18 18.09
C SER A 19 -4.75 24.98 19.60
N ALA A 20 -3.70 24.40 20.13
CA ALA A 20 -3.50 24.23 21.56
C ALA A 20 -3.23 25.56 22.28
N HIS A 21 -2.79 26.59 21.55
CA HIS A 21 -2.42 27.91 22.10
C HIS A 21 -3.48 28.99 21.81
N GLN A 22 -4.48 28.76 20.96
CA GLN A 22 -5.51 29.73 20.58
C GLN A 22 -6.91 29.18 20.81
N GLN A 23 -7.67 29.86 21.69
CA GLN A 23 -9.09 29.57 22.03
C GLN A 23 -10.06 29.78 20.86
N GLY A 24 -9.88 29.35 19.72
CA GLY A 24 -10.79 29.51 18.58
C GLY A 24 -10.58 28.44 17.50
N MET A 25 -9.54 27.65 17.63
CA MET A 25 -9.16 26.61 16.65
C MET A 25 -9.31 25.19 17.20
N SER A 26 -10.23 24.96 18.13
CA SER A 26 -10.44 23.65 18.79
C SER A 26 -10.72 22.48 17.80
N PHE A 27 -11.22 22.81 16.61
CA PHE A 27 -11.49 21.82 15.56
C PHE A 27 -10.23 21.04 15.16
N TYR A 28 -9.09 21.71 14.97
CA TYR A 28 -7.83 21.06 14.59
C TYR A 28 -7.18 20.28 15.74
N GLY A 29 -7.42 20.70 16.99
CA GLY A 29 -6.90 20.03 18.19
C GLY A 29 -7.48 18.63 18.39
N ASN A 30 -8.70 18.40 17.93
CA ASN A 30 -9.41 17.12 18.06
C ASN A 30 -9.22 16.18 16.86
N MET A 31 -8.51 16.60 15.81
CA MET A 31 -8.22 15.72 14.66
C MET A 31 -7.22 14.62 15.06
N PRO A 32 -7.45 13.37 14.64
CA PRO A 32 -6.49 12.30 14.90
C PRO A 32 -5.16 12.57 14.20
N ASP A 33 -4.06 12.18 14.84
CA ASP A 33 -2.74 12.27 14.22
C ASP A 33 -2.68 11.35 13.00
N GLN A 34 -2.23 11.91 11.87
CA GLN A 34 -2.02 11.17 10.64
C GLN A 34 -0.54 10.94 10.42
N TYR A 35 -0.17 9.69 10.25
CA TYR A 35 1.19 9.27 9.94
C TYR A 35 1.24 8.59 8.58
N ASN A 36 2.32 8.85 7.85
CA ASN A 36 2.63 8.13 6.61
C ASN A 36 3.72 7.11 6.91
N LEU A 37 3.48 5.86 6.55
CA LEU A 37 4.50 4.81 6.57
C LEU A 37 5.35 4.93 5.31
N VAL A 38 6.64 5.20 5.47
CA VAL A 38 7.60 5.31 4.37
C VAL A 38 8.49 4.07 4.37
N ILE A 39 8.53 3.37 3.23
CA ILE A 39 9.32 2.17 3.03
C ILE A 39 10.53 2.51 2.15
N ASN A 40 11.73 2.23 2.66
CA ASN A 40 12.97 2.44 1.92
C ASN A 40 13.27 1.23 1.03
N THR A 41 12.85 1.31 -0.22
CA THR A 41 13.03 0.23 -1.20
C THR A 41 14.49 -0.01 -1.61
N ALA A 42 15.42 0.89 -1.27
CA ALA A 42 16.85 0.68 -1.48
C ALA A 42 17.51 -0.13 -0.34
N ASN A 43 16.83 -0.31 0.79
CA ASN A 43 17.35 -1.05 1.93
C ASN A 43 17.33 -2.56 1.67
N ASP A 44 18.44 -3.25 1.93
CA ASP A 44 18.57 -4.68 1.63
C ASP A 44 17.62 -5.57 2.45
N LYS A 45 17.29 -5.19 3.69
CA LYS A 45 16.29 -5.93 4.49
C LYS A 45 14.90 -5.86 3.86
N VAL A 46 14.53 -4.70 3.29
CA VAL A 46 13.25 -4.53 2.56
C VAL A 46 13.26 -5.34 1.28
N LYS A 47 14.35 -5.30 0.51
CA LYS A 47 14.49 -6.09 -0.73
C LYS A 47 14.39 -7.59 -0.46
N ASN A 48 15.10 -8.07 0.57
CA ASN A 48 15.09 -9.47 0.94
C ASN A 48 13.70 -9.92 1.40
N LEU A 49 13.04 -9.14 2.25
CA LEU A 49 11.68 -9.44 2.68
C LEU A 49 10.69 -9.43 1.51
N LEU A 50 10.81 -8.49 0.58
CA LEU A 50 9.98 -8.45 -0.62
C LEU A 50 10.19 -9.70 -1.48
N ALA A 51 11.44 -10.13 -1.67
CA ALA A 51 11.76 -11.36 -2.41
C ALA A 51 11.20 -12.61 -1.72
N GLU A 52 11.32 -12.71 -0.38
CA GLU A 52 10.73 -13.81 0.40
C GLU A 52 9.21 -13.86 0.25
N ILE A 53 8.52 -12.72 0.39
CA ILE A 53 7.05 -12.63 0.24
C ILE A 53 6.64 -12.98 -1.20
N THR A 54 7.33 -12.47 -2.19
CA THR A 54 7.05 -12.75 -3.60
C THR A 54 7.18 -14.25 -3.90
N THR A 55 8.23 -14.88 -3.39
CA THR A 55 8.46 -16.32 -3.55
C THR A 55 7.39 -17.14 -2.83
N ALA A 56 7.06 -16.78 -1.60
CA ALA A 56 6.04 -17.48 -0.81
C ALA A 56 4.62 -17.37 -1.42
N CYS A 57 4.32 -16.27 -2.09
CA CYS A 57 3.03 -16.05 -2.75
C CYS A 57 3.00 -16.52 -4.21
N ALA A 58 4.13 -16.95 -4.78
CA ALA A 58 4.26 -17.19 -6.23
C ALA A 58 3.21 -18.17 -6.78
N GLU A 59 2.96 -19.27 -6.10
CA GLU A 59 1.98 -20.28 -6.53
C GLU A 59 0.56 -19.71 -6.66
N GLY A 60 0.13 -18.90 -5.69
CA GLY A 60 -1.19 -18.25 -5.70
C GLY A 60 -1.28 -17.03 -6.59
N THR A 61 -0.18 -16.32 -6.84
CA THR A 61 -0.17 -15.07 -7.57
C THR A 61 0.19 -15.17 -9.05
N ALA A 62 1.02 -16.16 -9.44
CA ALA A 62 1.47 -16.32 -10.82
C ALA A 62 0.32 -16.37 -11.84
N PRO A 63 -0.75 -17.18 -11.67
CA PRO A 63 -1.84 -17.24 -12.63
C PRO A 63 -2.63 -15.92 -12.70
N ILE A 64 -2.68 -15.14 -11.60
CA ILE A 64 -3.34 -13.83 -11.58
C ILE A 64 -2.49 -12.82 -12.35
N VAL A 65 -1.18 -12.82 -12.15
CA VAL A 65 -0.23 -11.93 -12.83
C VAL A 65 -0.24 -12.18 -14.34
N GLU A 66 -0.28 -13.44 -14.77
CA GLU A 66 -0.41 -13.80 -16.20
C GLU A 66 -1.70 -13.24 -16.81
N LYS A 67 -2.83 -13.41 -16.12
CA LYS A 67 -4.11 -12.83 -16.58
C LYS A 67 -4.09 -11.30 -16.63
N ILE A 68 -3.48 -10.64 -15.65
CA ILE A 68 -3.30 -9.18 -15.66
C ILE A 68 -2.48 -8.76 -16.87
N SER A 69 -1.36 -9.42 -17.13
CA SER A 69 -0.48 -9.11 -18.27
C SER A 69 -1.20 -9.27 -19.61
N ALA A 70 -1.95 -10.36 -19.79
CA ALA A 70 -2.75 -10.60 -20.99
C ALA A 70 -3.84 -9.51 -21.17
N LYS A 71 -4.56 -9.18 -20.10
CA LYS A 71 -5.61 -8.15 -20.14
C LYS A 71 -5.07 -6.74 -20.34
N GLN A 72 -3.88 -6.42 -19.83
CA GLN A 72 -3.21 -5.15 -20.09
C GLN A 72 -2.80 -5.02 -21.57
N LEU A 73 -2.32 -6.10 -22.19
CA LEU A 73 -2.01 -6.10 -23.60
C LEU A 73 -3.27 -5.89 -24.45
N GLU A 74 -4.37 -6.53 -24.11
CA GLU A 74 -5.67 -6.37 -24.76
C GLU A 74 -6.19 -4.93 -24.62
N GLU A 75 -6.13 -4.34 -23.40
CA GLU A 75 -6.50 -2.95 -23.14
C GLU A 75 -5.65 -1.98 -24.00
N ASN A 76 -4.34 -2.18 -24.04
CA ASN A 76 -3.44 -1.35 -24.82
C ASN A 76 -3.77 -1.41 -26.30
N THR A 77 -4.07 -2.60 -26.83
CA THR A 77 -4.46 -2.81 -28.24
C THR A 77 -5.76 -2.05 -28.57
N LEU A 78 -6.77 -2.14 -27.69
CA LEU A 78 -8.02 -1.41 -27.86
C LEU A 78 -7.81 0.11 -27.81
N ARG A 79 -7.01 0.60 -26.88
CA ARG A 79 -6.70 2.03 -26.75
C ARG A 79 -5.91 2.57 -27.96
N GLU A 80 -4.94 1.82 -28.47
CA GLU A 80 -4.22 2.20 -29.69
C GLU A 80 -5.15 2.23 -30.93
N ALA A 81 -6.09 1.30 -31.04
CA ALA A 81 -7.10 1.31 -32.12
C ALA A 81 -8.05 2.51 -32.04
N GLN A 82 -8.25 3.09 -30.88
CA GLN A 82 -9.07 4.28 -30.66
C GLN A 82 -8.26 5.58 -30.72
N LYS A 83 -6.94 5.50 -30.81
CA LYS A 83 -6.06 6.66 -30.85
C LYS A 83 -6.35 7.56 -32.06
N GLY A 84 -6.57 8.84 -31.78
CA GLY A 84 -6.93 9.83 -32.80
C GLY A 84 -8.42 9.96 -33.10
N LYS A 85 -9.27 9.06 -32.62
CA LYS A 85 -10.72 9.22 -32.65
C LYS A 85 -11.18 10.17 -31.54
N LYS A 86 -12.16 11.03 -31.85
CA LYS A 86 -12.84 11.81 -30.80
C LYS A 86 -13.84 10.92 -30.08
N ASP A 87 -14.15 11.24 -28.84
CA ASP A 87 -15.10 10.46 -28.03
C ASP A 87 -16.49 10.32 -28.68
N ALA A 88 -16.89 11.32 -29.45
CA ALA A 88 -18.13 11.30 -30.24
C ALA A 88 -18.09 10.34 -31.45
N ASP A 89 -16.91 10.00 -31.94
CA ASP A 89 -16.71 9.11 -33.08
C ASP A 89 -16.54 7.64 -32.69
N LEU A 90 -16.46 7.35 -31.37
CA LEU A 90 -16.38 6.01 -30.82
C LEU A 90 -17.78 5.40 -30.75
N THR A 91 -17.90 4.17 -31.23
CA THR A 91 -19.13 3.39 -31.04
C THR A 91 -19.35 3.00 -29.60
N GLN A 92 -20.60 2.72 -29.22
CA GLN A 92 -20.91 2.26 -27.87
C GLN A 92 -20.18 0.94 -27.55
N GLU A 93 -20.06 0.05 -28.53
CA GLU A 93 -19.33 -1.23 -28.39
C GLU A 93 -17.84 -1.00 -28.10
N GLU A 94 -17.20 -0.04 -28.76
CA GLU A 94 -15.80 0.32 -28.53
C GLU A 94 -15.58 0.89 -27.10
N LYS A 95 -16.51 1.70 -26.60
CA LYS A 95 -16.48 2.25 -25.24
C LYS A 95 -16.69 1.16 -24.20
N ASP A 96 -17.67 0.29 -24.44
CA ASP A 96 -18.00 -0.82 -23.52
C ASP A 96 -16.86 -1.85 -23.46
N ALA A 97 -16.20 -2.14 -24.56
CA ALA A 97 -15.05 -3.04 -24.59
C ALA A 97 -13.92 -2.55 -23.66
N VAL A 98 -13.54 -1.26 -23.74
CA VAL A 98 -12.53 -0.67 -22.87
C VAL A 98 -12.99 -0.62 -21.43
N SER A 99 -14.25 -0.26 -21.18
CA SER A 99 -14.83 -0.22 -19.83
C SER A 99 -14.83 -1.61 -19.18
N ASN A 100 -15.21 -2.64 -19.91
CA ASN A 100 -15.26 -4.00 -19.40
C ASN A 100 -13.86 -4.52 -19.04
N ILE A 101 -12.87 -4.32 -19.94
CA ILE A 101 -11.51 -4.75 -19.69
C ILE A 101 -10.87 -4.02 -18.49
N THR A 102 -11.16 -2.72 -18.35
CA THR A 102 -10.72 -1.92 -17.19
C THR A 102 -11.30 -2.47 -15.89
N LYS A 103 -12.58 -2.88 -15.88
CA LYS A 103 -13.23 -3.52 -14.72
C LYS A 103 -12.61 -4.87 -14.39
N GLU A 104 -12.36 -5.71 -15.42
CA GLU A 104 -11.72 -7.01 -15.24
C GLU A 104 -10.30 -6.86 -14.66
N LEU A 105 -9.52 -5.89 -15.17
CA LEU A 105 -8.20 -5.58 -14.64
C LEU A 105 -8.25 -5.11 -13.19
N ALA A 106 -9.23 -4.27 -12.83
CA ALA A 106 -9.41 -3.82 -11.45
C ALA A 106 -9.73 -5.00 -10.53
N ALA A 107 -10.60 -5.92 -10.94
CA ALA A 107 -10.93 -7.12 -10.18
C ALA A 107 -9.72 -8.05 -10.00
N LEU A 108 -8.94 -8.29 -11.05
CA LEU A 108 -7.72 -9.11 -10.98
C LEU A 108 -6.66 -8.47 -10.08
N LYS A 109 -6.45 -7.16 -10.17
CA LYS A 109 -5.53 -6.42 -9.28
C LYS A 109 -5.99 -6.47 -7.81
N GLN A 110 -7.30 -6.44 -7.57
CA GLN A 110 -7.84 -6.61 -6.23
C GLN A 110 -7.60 -8.02 -5.69
N GLN A 111 -7.82 -9.06 -6.50
CA GLN A 111 -7.49 -10.44 -6.13
C GLN A 111 -6.00 -10.61 -5.79
N LEU A 112 -5.11 -10.04 -6.60
CA LEU A 112 -3.67 -10.06 -6.35
C LEU A 112 -3.33 -9.39 -5.02
N LYS A 113 -3.93 -8.23 -4.74
CA LYS A 113 -3.76 -7.51 -3.47
C LYS A 113 -4.22 -8.36 -2.28
N GLU A 114 -5.33 -9.06 -2.39
CA GLU A 114 -5.87 -9.92 -1.33
C GLU A 114 -4.95 -11.12 -1.03
N GLN A 115 -4.36 -11.73 -2.06
CA GLN A 115 -3.35 -12.78 -1.87
C GLN A 115 -2.16 -12.29 -1.06
N TYR A 116 -1.59 -11.14 -1.42
CA TYR A 116 -0.49 -10.55 -0.66
C TYR A 116 -0.91 -10.11 0.74
N ALA A 117 -2.11 -9.54 0.89
CA ALA A 117 -2.61 -9.09 2.20
C ALA A 117 -2.79 -10.25 3.17
N THR A 118 -3.30 -11.40 2.70
CA THR A 118 -3.44 -12.60 3.52
C THR A 118 -2.09 -13.09 4.02
N HIS A 119 -1.09 -13.14 3.16
CA HIS A 119 0.27 -13.53 3.56
C HIS A 119 0.91 -12.50 4.50
N ALA A 120 0.73 -11.21 4.23
CA ALA A 120 1.27 -10.12 5.03
C ALA A 120 0.71 -10.13 6.46
N ALA A 121 -0.56 -10.48 6.64
CA ALA A 121 -1.22 -10.53 7.95
C ALA A 121 -0.60 -11.55 8.92
N SER A 122 0.08 -12.56 8.41
CA SER A 122 0.78 -13.60 9.20
C SER A 122 2.32 -13.51 9.13
N ASN A 123 2.86 -12.47 8.50
CA ASN A 123 4.31 -12.36 8.31
C ASN A 123 4.97 -11.60 9.46
N ASP A 124 5.62 -12.33 10.38
CA ASP A 124 6.26 -11.76 11.57
C ASP A 124 7.40 -10.79 11.25
N LYS A 125 8.19 -11.05 10.20
CA LYS A 125 9.26 -10.13 9.79
C LYS A 125 8.72 -8.79 9.31
N LEU A 126 7.58 -8.79 8.58
CA LEU A 126 6.92 -7.57 8.14
C LEU A 126 6.38 -6.78 9.33
N HIS A 127 5.68 -7.47 10.25
CA HIS A 127 5.20 -6.85 11.48
C HIS A 127 6.34 -6.28 12.32
N GLN A 128 7.46 -6.99 12.41
CA GLN A 128 8.65 -6.53 13.13
C GLN A 128 9.22 -5.23 12.54
N LEU A 129 9.30 -5.12 11.20
CA LEU A 129 9.78 -3.90 10.55
C LEU A 129 8.85 -2.70 10.78
N ILE A 130 7.53 -2.91 10.75
CA ILE A 130 6.53 -1.87 11.01
C ILE A 130 6.62 -1.42 12.47
N ASP A 131 6.70 -2.36 13.40
CA ASP A 131 6.77 -2.06 14.83
C ASP A 131 8.07 -1.34 15.22
N ILE A 132 9.20 -1.63 14.56
CA ILE A 132 10.43 -0.84 14.72
C ILE A 132 10.19 0.63 14.32
N ALA A 133 9.48 0.89 13.22
CA ALA A 133 9.16 2.24 12.81
C ALA A 133 8.22 2.94 13.81
N MET A 134 7.22 2.22 14.32
CA MET A 134 6.31 2.70 15.36
C MET A 134 7.04 2.98 16.69
N LEU A 135 7.97 2.10 17.08
CA LEU A 135 8.80 2.29 18.27
C LEU A 135 9.67 3.53 18.15
N ALA A 136 10.34 3.72 17.00
CA ALA A 136 11.18 4.88 16.72
C ALA A 136 10.38 6.19 16.73
N ALA A 137 9.09 6.16 16.39
CA ALA A 137 8.17 7.29 16.45
C ALA A 137 7.51 7.47 17.84
N GLY A 138 7.81 6.61 18.82
CA GLY A 138 7.21 6.66 20.16
C GLY A 138 5.73 6.24 20.23
N LEU A 139 5.25 5.56 19.18
CA LEU A 139 3.84 5.15 19.06
C LEU A 139 3.57 3.73 19.56
N LEU A 140 4.60 2.90 19.72
CA LEU A 140 4.47 1.52 20.17
C LEU A 140 4.44 1.46 21.72
N LYS A 141 3.29 1.10 22.28
CA LYS A 141 3.06 1.10 23.73
C LYS A 141 2.18 -0.08 24.15
N GLY A 142 2.21 -0.39 25.46
CA GLY A 142 1.31 -1.38 26.09
C GLY A 142 1.43 -2.77 25.47
N GLU A 143 0.31 -3.39 25.16
CA GLU A 143 0.24 -4.75 24.61
C GLU A 143 0.99 -4.89 23.26
N ALA A 144 0.95 -3.87 22.41
CA ALA A 144 1.67 -3.88 21.12
C ALA A 144 3.19 -3.94 21.35
N LEU A 145 3.71 -3.20 22.32
CA LEU A 145 5.13 -3.28 22.71
C LEU A 145 5.50 -4.66 23.24
N ALA A 146 4.64 -5.27 24.07
CA ALA A 146 4.88 -6.62 24.59
C ALA A 146 4.91 -7.66 23.45
N LYS A 147 3.99 -7.59 22.49
CA LYS A 147 3.98 -8.45 21.30
C LYS A 147 5.24 -8.28 20.47
N PHE A 148 5.68 -7.04 20.27
CA PHE A 148 6.94 -6.74 19.58
C PHE A 148 8.14 -7.39 20.25
N VAL A 149 8.25 -7.27 21.58
CA VAL A 149 9.37 -7.87 22.36
C VAL A 149 9.37 -9.39 22.22
N ASN A 150 8.22 -10.04 22.41
CA ASN A 150 8.10 -11.51 22.28
C ASN A 150 8.52 -11.97 20.88
N ARG A 151 8.01 -11.35 19.83
CA ARG A 151 8.38 -11.65 18.45
C ARG A 151 9.86 -11.39 18.17
N SER A 152 10.45 -10.35 18.78
CA SER A 152 11.89 -10.07 18.65
C SER A 152 12.74 -11.22 19.19
N VAL A 153 12.31 -11.86 20.28
CA VAL A 153 12.99 -13.03 20.86
C VAL A 153 12.84 -14.26 19.96
N GLU A 154 11.67 -14.46 19.36
CA GLU A 154 11.41 -15.59 18.45
C GLU A 154 12.17 -15.49 17.11
N LEU A 155 12.55 -14.28 16.71
CA LEU A 155 13.28 -14.01 15.47
C LEU A 155 14.82 -14.04 15.62
N LEU A 156 15.33 -14.21 16.86
CA LEU A 156 16.76 -14.35 17.15
C LEU A 156 17.22 -15.79 16.99
#